data_9a49a22b794087b3374d105c26fa275f
#
_entry.id   9a49a22b794087b3374d105c26fa275f
#
_cell.length_a   1.000
_cell.length_b   1.000
_cell.length_c   1.000
_cell.angle_alpha   90.00
_cell.angle_beta   90.00
_cell.angle_gamma   90.00
#
_symmetry.space_group_name_H-M   'P 1'
#
loop_
_entity.id
_entity.type
_entity.pdbx_description
1 polymer ?
#
loop_
_entity_poly.entity_id
_entity_poly.type
_entity_poly.pdbx_seq_one_letter_code
_entity_poly.pdbx_strand_id
1 'polypeptide(L)'
;LTASFDTLCAYVLKEGQIDINCEVKFPDPATVMVEGLETGTYSLLILATKGNYEEDGARIHKIEKSSSPWLSFPENTPAKPLKAQYYYTNHKFSVINGKIKIEEIRIPQAVGMVSFDVQYKSDYVRKSVHDFQFISSEDSRSYSALHADGSHSGQRSIASFSLSEQKQFLFFPTAKDGFSGQVVVNTINHRKESVGTEYDTKATLDAAKHSTVHVQAVHPEDNVGTNLADELTSLNYYTILSDEEPASVYTNANQRSFRITEPLQINMENDSLHMRFYSPVGIKEVTVMAKSPTMDEYVEFVYIDDIPAFADIKTSIKVLEKGVYRTESGKVQQFSAEEMNPASLSFKIACKDPYWTKISRIKAKWYIKFVLNGGNPVTGTPYKNWLGIRPVHCREAVALYLNIGYMCTLERFQQRVLTFQGTLLDNNKNAIDTSKIISRLENLSGFDIGLVYAGNGVIGLGGGRTWGVYQKSFLYHYNNRDGCCTTIFHELGHCLGYNHNSTMTYGKWASGCADVFYKNNISDFPVNSHTILNSRNNPNIY
;
A
#
# COMPACT_ATOMS: atom_id res chain seq x y z
N LEU A 1 35.20 -30.06 26.40
CA LEU A 1 33.77 -30.37 26.34
C LEU A 1 33.61 -31.56 25.42
N THR A 2 33.51 -32.74 25.97
CA THR A 2 33.14 -33.97 25.23
C THR A 2 31.68 -33.86 24.87
N ALA A 3 31.38 -33.59 23.56
CA ALA A 3 30.01 -33.61 23.07
C ALA A 3 29.53 -35.06 23.05
N SER A 4 28.48 -35.37 23.79
CA SER A 4 27.77 -36.63 23.63
C SER A 4 26.97 -36.58 22.34
N PHE A 5 27.15 -37.54 21.47
CA PHE A 5 26.37 -37.74 20.24
C PHE A 5 25.25 -38.77 20.52
N ASP A 6 24.10 -38.57 19.88
CA ASP A 6 22.98 -39.52 20.00
C ASP A 6 23.13 -40.68 19.03
N THR A 7 23.78 -40.44 17.88
CA THR A 7 24.15 -41.48 16.92
C THR A 7 25.62 -41.28 16.50
N LEU A 8 26.35 -42.36 16.46
CA LEU A 8 27.78 -42.37 16.07
C LEU A 8 28.05 -43.60 15.22
N CYS A 9 28.47 -43.36 13.98
CA CYS A 9 28.83 -44.41 13.02
C CYS A 9 30.27 -44.16 12.56
N ALA A 10 31.08 -45.21 12.47
CA ALA A 10 32.44 -45.10 11.93
C ALA A 10 32.83 -46.32 11.10
N TYR A 11 33.71 -46.06 10.13
CA TYR A 11 34.30 -47.06 9.25
C TYR A 11 35.76 -46.74 9.04
N VAL A 12 36.54 -47.82 8.79
CA VAL A 12 37.94 -47.70 8.37
C VAL A 12 38.05 -48.07 6.91
N LEU A 13 38.66 -47.20 6.13
CA LEU A 13 38.96 -47.47 4.72
C LEU A 13 40.48 -47.71 4.53
N LYS A 14 40.81 -48.74 3.74
CA LYS A 14 42.13 -48.96 3.20
C LYS A 14 42.03 -48.89 1.67
N GLU A 15 42.78 -48.00 1.04
CA GLU A 15 42.75 -47.78 -0.42
C GLU A 15 41.34 -47.49 -0.99
N GLY A 16 40.52 -46.78 -0.23
CA GLY A 16 39.15 -46.36 -0.63
C GLY A 16 38.06 -47.46 -0.51
N GLN A 17 38.39 -48.61 0.01
CA GLN A 17 37.45 -49.69 0.33
C GLN A 17 37.36 -49.90 1.84
N ILE A 18 36.21 -50.38 2.33
CA ILE A 18 36.06 -50.71 3.73
C ILE A 18 37.00 -51.86 4.07
N ASP A 19 37.84 -51.69 5.10
CA ASP A 19 38.66 -52.76 5.62
C ASP A 19 37.80 -53.59 6.62
N ILE A 20 37.30 -54.71 6.15
CA ILE A 20 36.46 -55.62 6.92
C ILE A 20 37.20 -56.34 8.07
N ASN A 21 38.53 -56.29 8.07
CA ASN A 21 39.35 -56.85 9.15
C ASN A 21 39.52 -55.88 10.31
N CYS A 22 39.13 -54.62 10.12
CA CYS A 22 39.18 -53.60 11.17
C CYS A 22 37.83 -53.50 11.90
N GLU A 23 37.88 -53.54 13.22
CA GLU A 23 36.72 -53.32 14.08
C GLU A 23 36.83 -51.91 14.75
N VAL A 24 35.78 -51.12 14.64
CA VAL A 24 35.69 -49.82 15.29
C VAL A 24 34.83 -49.92 16.53
N LYS A 25 35.36 -49.54 17.66
CA LYS A 25 34.69 -49.53 18.98
C LYS A 25 34.66 -48.12 19.59
N PHE A 26 33.61 -47.82 20.32
CA PHE A 26 33.46 -46.58 21.08
C PHE A 26 33.38 -46.92 22.57
N PRO A 27 34.54 -47.13 23.25
CA PRO A 27 34.54 -47.48 24.68
C PRO A 27 33.94 -46.42 25.58
N ASP A 28 34.00 -45.17 25.14
CA ASP A 28 33.33 -44.00 25.76
C ASP A 28 32.99 -42.96 24.66
N PRO A 29 32.15 -41.94 24.96
CA PRO A 29 31.74 -40.93 23.98
C PRO A 29 32.86 -40.08 23.38
N ALA A 30 34.05 -40.11 23.95
CA ALA A 30 35.22 -39.30 23.52
C ALA A 30 36.31 -40.11 22.85
N THR A 31 36.21 -41.45 22.85
CA THR A 31 37.28 -42.34 22.37
C THR A 31 36.79 -43.23 21.26
N VAL A 32 37.54 -43.24 20.16
CA VAL A 32 37.41 -44.22 19.06
C VAL A 32 38.58 -45.19 19.13
N MET A 33 38.28 -46.48 19.23
CA MET A 33 39.27 -47.55 19.21
C MET A 33 39.12 -48.33 17.90
N VAL A 34 40.22 -48.56 17.22
CA VAL A 34 40.27 -49.36 15.98
C VAL A 34 41.19 -50.54 16.21
N GLU A 35 40.66 -51.72 16.05
CA GLU A 35 41.38 -52.99 16.14
C GLU A 35 41.57 -53.63 14.76
N GLY A 36 42.59 -54.48 14.61
CA GLY A 36 42.83 -55.22 13.37
C GLY A 36 43.64 -54.46 12.31
N LEU A 37 44.30 -53.35 12.69
CA LEU A 37 45.10 -52.55 11.75
C LEU A 37 46.44 -53.22 11.43
N GLU A 38 46.73 -53.33 10.15
CA GLU A 38 48.05 -53.73 9.60
C GLU A 38 48.89 -52.48 9.26
N THR A 39 50.14 -52.68 8.79
CA THR A 39 50.94 -51.58 8.24
C THR A 39 50.31 -51.06 6.95
N GLY A 40 50.07 -49.74 6.87
CA GLY A 40 49.42 -49.12 5.71
C GLY A 40 48.86 -47.74 6.00
N THR A 41 48.26 -47.16 4.97
CA THR A 41 47.57 -45.85 5.08
C THR A 41 46.05 -46.08 5.08
N TYR A 42 45.40 -45.43 6.02
CA TYR A 42 43.98 -45.60 6.28
C TYR A 42 43.24 -44.25 6.33
N SER A 43 41.94 -44.32 6.18
CA SER A 43 41.01 -43.23 6.50
C SER A 43 40.02 -43.72 7.52
N LEU A 44 39.93 -43.03 8.66
CA LEU A 44 38.85 -43.19 9.63
C LEU A 44 37.73 -42.21 9.31
N LEU A 45 36.59 -42.75 8.92
CA LEU A 45 35.37 -42.02 8.64
C LEU A 45 34.49 -42.02 9.89
N ILE A 46 34.00 -40.85 10.28
CA ILE A 46 33.07 -40.72 11.39
C ILE A 46 31.91 -39.87 10.93
N LEU A 47 30.67 -40.35 11.10
CA LEU A 47 29.42 -39.62 10.99
C LEU A 47 28.74 -39.66 12.35
N ALA A 48 28.39 -38.48 12.86
CA ALA A 48 27.73 -38.37 14.14
C ALA A 48 26.53 -37.42 14.04
N THR A 49 25.51 -37.66 14.87
CA THR A 49 24.36 -36.74 14.98
C THR A 49 24.11 -36.40 16.44
N LYS A 50 23.59 -35.19 16.63
CA LYS A 50 23.04 -34.74 17.90
C LYS A 50 21.61 -34.29 17.65
N GLY A 51 20.66 -34.93 18.31
CA GLY A 51 19.23 -34.88 18.00
C GLY A 51 18.78 -36.03 17.08
N ASN A 52 17.48 -36.20 16.94
CA ASN A 52 16.88 -37.27 16.15
C ASN A 52 16.91 -36.91 14.65
N TYR A 53 17.81 -37.52 13.89
CA TYR A 53 17.95 -37.28 12.45
C TYR A 53 16.76 -37.80 11.63
N GLU A 54 15.99 -38.77 12.13
CA GLU A 54 14.80 -39.27 11.44
C GLU A 54 13.67 -38.21 11.37
N GLU A 55 13.62 -37.28 12.33
CA GLU A 55 12.68 -36.16 12.30
C GLU A 55 12.96 -35.20 11.13
N ASP A 56 14.20 -35.15 10.64
CA ASP A 56 14.59 -34.39 9.44
C ASP A 56 14.34 -35.18 8.15
N GLY A 57 13.87 -36.44 8.24
CA GLY A 57 13.70 -37.36 7.15
C GLY A 57 15.03 -37.94 6.62
N ALA A 58 16.10 -37.78 7.38
CA ALA A 58 17.42 -38.29 7.02
C ALA A 58 17.50 -39.82 7.18
N ARG A 59 18.36 -40.43 6.36
CA ARG A 59 18.68 -41.86 6.42
C ARG A 59 20.20 -42.07 6.45
N ILE A 60 20.68 -42.87 7.40
CA ILE A 60 22.07 -43.30 7.48
C ILE A 60 22.18 -44.66 6.83
N HIS A 61 23.03 -44.79 5.82
CA HIS A 61 23.20 -46.00 5.07
C HIS A 61 24.45 -46.74 5.51
N LYS A 62 24.46 -48.06 5.33
CA LYS A 62 25.67 -48.85 5.40
C LYS A 62 26.50 -48.54 4.15
N ILE A 63 27.78 -48.25 4.32
CA ILE A 63 28.70 -47.95 3.21
C ILE A 63 29.55 -49.17 2.86
N GLU A 64 29.91 -49.27 1.59
CA GLU A 64 30.80 -50.34 1.10
C GLU A 64 32.12 -49.78 0.56
N LYS A 65 32.10 -48.55 0.08
CA LYS A 65 33.26 -47.85 -0.48
C LYS A 65 33.16 -46.33 -0.24
N SER A 66 34.25 -45.61 -0.47
CA SER A 66 34.33 -44.16 -0.24
C SER A 66 33.32 -43.35 -1.03
N SER A 67 32.90 -43.80 -2.20
CA SER A 67 31.87 -43.11 -3.01
C SER A 67 30.44 -43.51 -2.69
N SER A 68 30.20 -44.32 -1.65
CA SER A 68 28.84 -44.70 -1.23
C SER A 68 28.15 -43.55 -0.53
N PRO A 69 26.85 -43.29 -0.80
CA PRO A 69 26.05 -42.37 0.01
C PRO A 69 26.00 -42.87 1.46
N TRP A 70 26.39 -42.04 2.40
CA TRP A 70 26.36 -42.38 3.82
C TRP A 70 25.18 -41.76 4.56
N LEU A 71 24.90 -40.49 4.29
CA LEU A 71 23.74 -39.80 4.77
C LEU A 71 22.92 -39.29 3.57
N SER A 72 21.62 -39.53 3.56
CA SER A 72 20.76 -39.06 2.49
C SER A 72 19.42 -38.52 3.00
N PHE A 73 18.83 -37.68 2.21
CA PHE A 73 17.48 -37.14 2.38
C PHE A 73 16.68 -37.44 1.09
N PRO A 74 15.35 -37.66 1.19
CA PRO A 74 14.51 -37.90 0.03
C PRO A 74 14.51 -36.68 -0.92
N GLU A 75 14.88 -36.86 -2.17
CA GLU A 75 14.99 -35.79 -3.19
C GLU A 75 13.62 -35.13 -3.50
N ASN A 76 12.54 -35.88 -3.42
CA ASN A 76 11.19 -35.41 -3.67
C ASN A 76 10.57 -34.65 -2.49
N THR A 77 11.31 -34.51 -1.38
CA THR A 77 10.84 -33.78 -0.20
C THR A 77 11.63 -32.48 -0.07
N PRO A 78 10.96 -31.29 -0.04
CA PRO A 78 11.66 -30.03 0.13
C PRO A 78 12.50 -29.99 1.41
N ALA A 79 13.69 -29.40 1.30
CA ALA A 79 14.59 -29.20 2.43
C ALA A 79 14.00 -28.16 3.38
N LYS A 80 13.77 -28.55 4.60
CA LYS A 80 13.38 -27.68 5.73
C LYS A 80 14.60 -27.41 6.61
N PRO A 81 14.57 -26.38 7.46
CA PRO A 81 15.54 -26.22 8.53
C PRO A 81 15.70 -27.52 9.33
N LEU A 82 16.94 -27.93 9.52
CA LEU A 82 17.25 -29.17 10.22
C LEU A 82 17.11 -28.99 11.73
N LYS A 83 16.55 -30.00 12.40
CA LYS A 83 16.42 -30.05 13.86
C LYS A 83 17.63 -30.70 14.51
N ALA A 84 18.19 -31.73 13.88
CA ALA A 84 19.39 -32.39 14.34
C ALA A 84 20.65 -31.71 13.81
N GLN A 85 21.73 -31.85 14.57
CA GLN A 85 23.07 -31.42 14.16
C GLN A 85 23.80 -32.63 13.58
N TYR A 86 24.51 -32.43 12.46
CA TYR A 86 25.23 -33.45 11.74
C TYR A 86 26.71 -33.11 11.72
N TYR A 87 27.55 -34.10 11.96
CA TYR A 87 28.99 -33.97 12.04
C TYR A 87 29.64 -35.06 11.17
N TYR A 88 30.70 -34.70 10.45
CA TYR A 88 31.39 -35.62 9.59
C TYR A 88 32.88 -35.32 9.56
N THR A 89 33.70 -36.39 9.54
CA THR A 89 35.13 -36.29 9.26
C THR A 89 35.66 -37.48 8.48
N ASN A 90 36.68 -37.20 7.69
CA ASN A 90 37.51 -38.21 7.01
C ASN A 90 38.94 -37.94 7.47
N HIS A 91 39.35 -38.68 8.50
CA HIS A 91 40.65 -38.51 9.12
C HIS A 91 41.64 -39.55 8.54
N LYS A 92 42.69 -39.09 7.84
CA LYS A 92 43.74 -39.93 7.28
C LYS A 92 44.82 -40.18 8.31
N PHE A 93 45.26 -41.42 8.44
CA PHE A 93 46.35 -41.84 9.31
C PHE A 93 47.16 -42.99 8.71
N SER A 94 48.33 -43.24 9.25
CA SER A 94 49.22 -44.33 8.81
C SER A 94 49.65 -45.18 10.00
N VAL A 95 49.72 -46.50 9.75
CA VAL A 95 50.27 -47.48 10.67
C VAL A 95 51.64 -47.89 10.14
N ILE A 96 52.72 -47.66 10.93
CA ILE A 96 54.09 -48.00 10.58
C ILE A 96 54.62 -48.94 11.64
N ASN A 97 55.02 -50.14 11.23
CA ASN A 97 55.55 -51.18 12.14
C ASN A 97 54.65 -51.44 13.36
N GLY A 98 53.34 -51.51 13.15
CA GLY A 98 52.37 -51.77 14.19
C GLY A 98 52.14 -50.58 15.18
N LYS A 99 52.66 -49.42 14.88
CA LYS A 99 52.47 -48.21 15.71
C LYS A 99 51.70 -47.13 14.96
N ILE A 100 50.78 -46.47 15.67
CA ILE A 100 50.11 -45.27 15.22
C ILE A 100 50.44 -44.12 16.18
N LYS A 101 50.44 -42.92 15.63
CA LYS A 101 50.47 -41.71 16.47
C LYS A 101 49.01 -41.44 16.90
N ILE A 102 48.79 -41.34 18.20
CA ILE A 102 47.46 -40.93 18.72
C ILE A 102 47.32 -39.44 18.48
N GLU A 103 46.25 -39.08 17.79
CA GLU A 103 45.91 -37.69 17.45
C GLU A 103 44.53 -37.36 17.97
N GLU A 104 44.31 -36.07 18.29
CA GLU A 104 42.98 -35.56 18.55
C GLU A 104 42.22 -35.42 17.22
N ILE A 105 41.08 -36.06 17.10
CA ILE A 105 40.23 -36.01 15.88
C ILE A 105 39.12 -34.97 16.12
N ARG A 106 39.10 -33.93 15.29
CA ARG A 106 38.02 -32.98 15.24
C ARG A 106 36.96 -33.42 14.24
N ILE A 107 35.72 -33.42 14.66
CA ILE A 107 34.57 -33.75 13.81
C ILE A 107 33.77 -32.47 13.57
N PRO A 108 34.00 -31.76 12.44
CA PRO A 108 33.27 -30.54 12.12
C PRO A 108 31.81 -30.81 11.79
N GLN A 109 30.98 -29.80 11.84
CA GLN A 109 29.60 -29.91 11.35
C GLN A 109 29.57 -30.19 9.85
N ALA A 110 28.69 -31.11 9.44
CA ALA A 110 28.46 -31.47 8.03
C ALA A 110 27.38 -30.57 7.38
N VAL A 111 26.89 -29.58 8.09
CA VAL A 111 25.83 -28.67 7.68
C VAL A 111 26.31 -27.24 7.69
N GLY A 112 25.69 -26.39 6.89
CA GLY A 112 25.86 -24.95 6.90
C GLY A 112 24.82 -24.29 7.80
N MET A 113 25.17 -23.17 8.39
CA MET A 113 24.27 -22.34 9.16
C MET A 113 23.96 -21.04 8.40
N VAL A 114 22.69 -20.70 8.31
CA VAL A 114 22.27 -19.38 7.83
C VAL A 114 21.61 -18.62 8.99
N SER A 115 21.99 -17.37 9.16
CA SER A 115 21.30 -16.46 10.07
C SER A 115 20.76 -15.25 9.33
N PHE A 116 19.70 -14.68 9.88
CA PHE A 116 19.05 -13.48 9.37
C PHE A 116 19.26 -12.36 10.39
N ASP A 117 20.07 -11.37 9.99
CA ASP A 117 20.30 -10.15 10.77
C ASP A 117 19.33 -9.09 10.29
N VAL A 118 18.27 -8.85 11.06
CA VAL A 118 17.22 -7.89 10.74
C VAL A 118 17.48 -6.60 11.50
N GLN A 119 17.85 -5.57 10.75
CA GLN A 119 17.97 -4.22 11.25
C GLN A 119 16.67 -3.46 10.97
N TYR A 120 16.12 -2.84 12.01
CA TYR A 120 14.92 -2.04 11.91
C TYR A 120 15.30 -0.57 11.82
N LYS A 121 14.74 0.16 10.87
CA LYS A 121 15.03 1.59 10.70
C LYS A 121 14.58 2.42 11.90
N SER A 122 13.51 2.00 12.58
CA SER A 122 13.02 2.64 13.80
C SER A 122 12.38 1.64 14.76
N ASP A 123 12.17 2.07 16.01
CA ASP A 123 11.41 1.32 17.00
C ASP A 123 9.95 1.10 16.57
N TYR A 124 9.39 2.02 15.81
CA TYR A 124 8.06 1.91 15.24
C TYR A 124 7.99 0.72 14.26
N VAL A 125 8.92 0.63 13.29
CA VAL A 125 9.00 -0.50 12.36
C VAL A 125 9.10 -1.81 13.13
N ARG A 126 10.00 -1.88 14.13
CA ARG A 126 10.18 -3.09 14.96
C ARG A 126 8.90 -3.53 15.65
N LYS A 127 8.10 -2.59 16.17
CA LYS A 127 6.84 -2.88 16.87
C LYS A 127 5.71 -3.23 15.89
N SER A 128 5.79 -2.79 14.65
CA SER A 128 4.78 -3.07 13.63
C SER A 128 4.95 -4.41 12.92
N VAL A 129 6.13 -5.06 13.02
CA VAL A 129 6.38 -6.39 12.45
C VAL A 129 5.56 -7.44 13.20
N HIS A 130 4.72 -8.17 12.48
CA HIS A 130 3.90 -9.25 13.05
C HIS A 130 4.21 -10.62 12.44
N ASP A 131 4.85 -10.67 11.28
CA ASP A 131 5.27 -11.90 10.65
C ASP A 131 6.54 -11.69 9.83
N PHE A 132 7.38 -12.73 9.79
CA PHE A 132 8.68 -12.67 9.15
C PHE A 132 8.97 -14.03 8.51
N GLN A 133 9.13 -14.09 7.19
CA GLN A 133 9.23 -15.32 6.42
C GLN A 133 10.39 -15.28 5.42
N PHE A 134 10.96 -16.46 5.17
CA PHE A 134 11.77 -16.71 3.98
C PHE A 134 10.92 -17.45 2.96
N ILE A 135 10.77 -16.88 1.77
CA ILE A 135 10.08 -17.47 0.63
C ILE A 135 11.13 -17.91 -0.37
N SER A 136 11.26 -19.22 -0.51
CA SER A 136 12.26 -19.85 -1.38
C SER A 136 11.95 -19.60 -2.86
N SER A 137 12.97 -19.29 -3.67
CA SER A 137 12.82 -19.24 -5.13
C SER A 137 12.75 -20.64 -5.73
N GLU A 138 12.26 -20.74 -6.97
CA GLU A 138 12.20 -22.01 -7.72
C GLU A 138 13.58 -22.65 -7.92
N ASP A 139 14.66 -21.85 -7.98
CA ASP A 139 16.04 -22.30 -8.16
C ASP A 139 16.77 -22.64 -6.86
N SER A 140 16.13 -22.43 -5.71
CA SER A 140 16.74 -22.69 -4.42
C SER A 140 16.89 -24.19 -4.17
N ARG A 141 18.13 -24.67 -4.04
CA ARG A 141 18.45 -26.10 -3.90
C ARG A 141 19.53 -26.35 -2.86
N SER A 142 19.33 -27.41 -2.09
CA SER A 142 20.38 -28.02 -1.27
C SER A 142 20.75 -29.39 -1.79
N TYR A 143 21.95 -29.88 -1.47
CA TYR A 143 22.30 -31.26 -1.75
C TYR A 143 21.39 -32.23 -0.98
N SER A 144 21.24 -33.45 -1.48
CA SER A 144 20.41 -34.49 -0.85
C SER A 144 21.21 -35.63 -0.23
N ALA A 145 22.49 -35.76 -0.55
CA ALA A 145 23.35 -36.81 -0.01
C ALA A 145 24.76 -36.33 0.32
N LEU A 146 25.32 -36.88 1.42
CA LEU A 146 26.74 -36.85 1.79
C LEU A 146 27.32 -38.23 1.60
N HIS A 147 28.40 -38.33 0.80
CA HIS A 147 29.12 -39.55 0.56
C HIS A 147 30.20 -39.81 1.61
N ALA A 148 30.67 -41.03 1.67
CA ALA A 148 31.70 -41.44 2.61
C ALA A 148 33.07 -40.76 2.38
N ASP A 149 33.32 -40.20 1.19
CA ASP A 149 34.50 -39.38 0.90
C ASP A 149 34.35 -37.90 1.23
N GLY A 150 33.16 -37.48 1.69
CA GLY A 150 32.84 -36.10 2.00
C GLY A 150 32.24 -35.32 0.85
N SER A 151 32.10 -35.91 -0.33
CA SER A 151 31.45 -35.27 -1.46
C SER A 151 29.92 -35.22 -1.28
N HIS A 152 29.26 -34.30 -1.99
CA HIS A 152 27.82 -34.15 -1.97
C HIS A 152 27.21 -34.43 -3.33
N SER A 153 26.02 -35.00 -3.37
CA SER A 153 25.27 -35.24 -4.61
C SER A 153 23.76 -35.09 -4.43
N GLY A 154 23.04 -35.25 -5.56
CA GLY A 154 21.60 -35.05 -5.60
C GLY A 154 21.20 -33.62 -5.29
N GLN A 155 19.95 -33.30 -5.47
CA GLN A 155 19.40 -31.96 -5.13
C GLN A 155 17.96 -32.08 -4.70
N ARG A 156 17.56 -31.21 -3.78
CA ARG A 156 16.16 -31.01 -3.36
C ARG A 156 15.86 -29.54 -3.22
N SER A 157 14.64 -29.13 -3.54
CA SER A 157 14.20 -27.75 -3.35
C SER A 157 14.26 -27.36 -1.87
N ILE A 158 14.55 -26.10 -1.57
CA ILE A 158 14.44 -25.56 -0.21
C ILE A 158 13.00 -25.10 0.00
N ALA A 159 12.39 -25.47 1.11
CA ALA A 159 11.04 -25.02 1.47
C ALA A 159 11.07 -23.59 2.02
N SER A 160 9.99 -22.84 1.82
CA SER A 160 9.75 -21.60 2.54
C SER A 160 9.48 -21.88 4.03
N PHE A 161 9.89 -20.96 4.92
CA PHE A 161 9.76 -21.16 6.37
C PHE A 161 9.64 -19.82 7.12
N SER A 162 9.06 -19.86 8.32
CA SER A 162 8.94 -18.70 9.20
C SER A 162 10.27 -18.36 9.87
N LEU A 163 10.54 -17.06 10.02
CA LEU A 163 11.68 -16.51 10.74
C LEU A 163 11.27 -15.88 12.09
N SER A 164 9.99 -16.01 12.46
CA SER A 164 9.43 -15.31 13.62
C SER A 164 9.93 -15.86 14.96
N GLU A 165 10.12 -17.19 15.04
CA GLU A 165 10.51 -17.87 16.28
C GLU A 165 12.03 -17.93 16.48
N GLN A 166 12.77 -18.08 15.39
CA GLN A 166 14.24 -18.14 15.43
C GLN A 166 14.84 -17.48 14.20
N LYS A 167 16.10 -17.05 14.30
CA LYS A 167 16.81 -16.36 13.21
C LYS A 167 18.06 -17.11 12.73
N GLN A 168 18.30 -18.29 13.25
CA GLN A 168 19.44 -19.15 12.89
C GLN A 168 18.92 -20.53 12.52
N PHE A 169 19.32 -21.03 11.36
CA PHE A 169 18.83 -22.27 10.80
C PHE A 169 19.97 -23.09 10.23
N LEU A 170 19.89 -24.41 10.42
CA LEU A 170 20.82 -25.37 9.85
C LEU A 170 20.22 -25.95 8.58
N PHE A 171 21.02 -26.03 7.53
CA PHE A 171 20.69 -26.67 6.27
C PHE A 171 21.82 -27.56 5.81
N PHE A 172 21.47 -28.58 5.04
CA PHE A 172 22.47 -29.33 4.28
C PHE A 172 23.10 -28.42 3.22
N PRO A 173 24.38 -28.60 2.86
CA PRO A 173 25.09 -27.71 1.95
C PRO A 173 24.36 -27.44 0.65
N THR A 174 24.65 -26.29 0.02
CA THR A 174 24.12 -25.90 -1.29
C THR A 174 25.27 -25.79 -2.31
N ALA A 175 24.91 -25.79 -3.60
CA ALA A 175 25.82 -25.29 -4.63
C ALA A 175 26.02 -23.77 -4.43
N LYS A 176 26.93 -23.18 -5.22
CA LYS A 176 27.14 -21.73 -5.19
C LYS A 176 25.81 -21.03 -5.47
N ASP A 177 25.46 -20.05 -4.60
CA ASP A 177 24.21 -19.29 -4.65
C ASP A 177 22.93 -20.15 -4.60
N GLY A 178 23.04 -21.39 -4.16
CA GLY A 178 21.94 -22.36 -4.14
C GLY A 178 20.89 -22.10 -3.05
N PHE A 179 21.19 -21.26 -2.05
CA PHE A 179 20.21 -20.74 -1.11
C PHE A 179 19.72 -19.38 -1.63
N SER A 180 18.55 -19.36 -2.27
CA SER A 180 18.01 -18.16 -2.90
C SER A 180 16.51 -18.01 -2.66
N GLY A 181 16.04 -16.78 -2.57
CA GLY A 181 14.63 -16.47 -2.32
C GLY A 181 14.44 -15.03 -1.86
N GLN A 182 13.32 -14.79 -1.22
CA GLN A 182 12.97 -13.48 -0.68
C GLN A 182 12.73 -13.58 0.82
N VAL A 183 13.25 -12.61 1.55
CA VAL A 183 12.83 -12.37 2.92
C VAL A 183 11.66 -11.41 2.91
N VAL A 184 10.51 -11.86 3.40
CA VAL A 184 9.28 -11.06 3.49
C VAL A 184 9.10 -10.62 4.94
N VAL A 185 9.08 -9.32 5.15
CA VAL A 185 8.79 -8.69 6.45
C VAL A 185 7.37 -8.13 6.40
N ASN A 186 6.44 -8.74 7.11
CA ASN A 186 5.06 -8.29 7.20
C ASN A 186 4.90 -7.35 8.39
N THR A 187 4.48 -6.11 8.12
CA THR A 187 4.23 -5.08 9.12
C THR A 187 2.74 -4.71 9.14
N ILE A 188 2.25 -4.30 10.30
CA ILE A 188 0.92 -3.66 10.40
C ILE A 188 1.13 -2.16 10.22
N ASN A 189 0.53 -1.60 9.17
CA ASN A 189 0.55 -0.15 8.94
C ASN A 189 -0.49 0.58 9.80
N HIS A 190 -0.53 1.91 9.74
CA HIS A 190 -1.51 2.73 10.47
C HIS A 190 -2.96 2.38 10.09
N ARG A 191 -3.19 1.91 8.86
CA ARG A 191 -4.49 1.43 8.39
C ARG A 191 -4.88 0.05 8.95
N LYS A 192 -4.06 -0.53 9.85
CA LYS A 192 -4.21 -1.89 10.39
C LYS A 192 -4.21 -2.99 9.32
N GLU A 193 -3.60 -2.71 8.18
CA GLU A 193 -3.43 -3.67 7.11
C GLU A 193 -2.07 -4.35 7.25
N SER A 194 -2.00 -5.64 6.90
CA SER A 194 -0.72 -6.33 6.76
C SER A 194 -0.06 -5.92 5.45
N VAL A 195 1.15 -5.42 5.57
CA VAL A 195 1.96 -4.91 4.47
C VAL A 195 3.26 -5.69 4.43
N GLY A 196 3.47 -6.49 3.38
CA GLY A 196 4.71 -7.24 3.15
C GLY A 196 5.74 -6.39 2.40
N THR A 197 6.98 -6.36 2.88
CA THR A 197 8.14 -5.86 2.14
C THR A 197 9.07 -7.02 1.82
N GLU A 198 9.52 -7.11 0.57
CA GLU A 198 10.28 -8.23 0.05
C GLU A 198 11.73 -7.83 -0.19
N TYR A 199 12.67 -8.68 0.22
CA TYR A 199 14.10 -8.48 0.06
C TYR A 199 14.70 -9.71 -0.62
N ASP A 200 15.23 -9.55 -1.82
CA ASP A 200 15.93 -10.63 -2.52
C ASP A 200 17.17 -11.04 -1.74
N THR A 201 17.39 -12.33 -1.63
CA THR A 201 18.55 -12.89 -0.94
C THR A 201 19.14 -14.07 -1.69
N LYS A 202 20.47 -14.16 -1.65
CA LYS A 202 21.25 -15.29 -2.14
C LYS A 202 22.39 -15.60 -1.18
N ALA A 203 22.64 -16.86 -0.94
CA ALA A 203 23.75 -17.34 -0.14
C ALA A 203 24.25 -18.70 -0.62
N THR A 204 25.49 -19.00 -0.27
CA THR A 204 26.07 -20.35 -0.37
C THR A 204 26.18 -20.92 1.03
N LEU A 205 25.61 -22.07 1.26
CA LEU A 205 25.71 -22.77 2.54
C LEU A 205 26.74 -23.88 2.42
N ASP A 206 27.88 -23.67 3.02
CA ASP A 206 28.97 -24.68 3.09
C ASP A 206 28.94 -25.39 4.43
N ALA A 207 29.38 -26.63 4.46
CA ALA A 207 29.56 -27.38 5.69
C ALA A 207 30.49 -26.63 6.67
N ALA A 208 30.13 -26.63 7.95
CA ALA A 208 30.84 -25.97 9.03
C ALA A 208 31.03 -24.44 8.87
N LYS A 209 30.29 -23.80 7.95
CA LYS A 209 30.34 -22.35 7.78
C LYS A 209 29.02 -21.70 8.18
N HIS A 210 29.12 -20.41 8.50
CA HIS A 210 28.01 -19.56 8.87
C HIS A 210 27.86 -18.43 7.85
N SER A 211 26.69 -18.37 7.21
CA SER A 211 26.31 -17.31 6.28
C SER A 211 25.30 -16.39 6.97
N THR A 212 25.44 -15.08 6.81
CA THR A 212 24.50 -14.10 7.38
C THR A 212 23.82 -13.35 6.25
N VAL A 213 22.49 -13.33 6.28
CA VAL A 213 21.65 -12.53 5.40
C VAL A 213 21.27 -11.26 6.18
N HIS A 214 21.67 -10.10 5.65
CA HIS A 214 21.34 -8.82 6.23
C HIS A 214 20.06 -8.27 5.61
N VAL A 215 19.08 -7.90 6.44
CA VAL A 215 17.80 -7.34 6.04
C VAL A 215 17.58 -6.03 6.78
N GLN A 216 17.37 -4.95 6.04
CA GLN A 216 16.97 -3.67 6.63
C GLN A 216 15.46 -3.51 6.50
N ALA A 217 14.72 -3.85 7.55
CA ALA A 217 13.29 -3.65 7.60
C ALA A 217 12.95 -2.16 7.67
N VAL A 218 12.14 -1.69 6.73
CA VAL A 218 11.66 -0.31 6.64
C VAL A 218 10.15 -0.28 6.57
N HIS A 219 9.57 0.83 6.98
CA HIS A 219 8.16 1.12 6.75
C HIS A 219 8.09 2.33 5.79
N PRO A 220 7.16 2.37 4.82
CA PRO A 220 7.07 3.49 3.88
C PRO A 220 7.01 4.86 4.55
N GLU A 221 6.30 4.96 5.65
CA GLU A 221 6.13 6.21 6.40
C GLU A 221 7.41 6.70 7.08
N ASP A 222 8.35 5.82 7.41
CA ASP A 222 9.65 6.20 7.99
C ASP A 222 10.53 7.03 7.05
N ASN A 223 10.27 6.98 5.75
CA ASN A 223 11.05 7.71 4.76
C ASN A 223 10.71 9.20 4.73
N VAL A 224 9.56 9.57 5.25
CA VAL A 224 9.09 10.96 5.27
C VAL A 224 9.67 11.75 6.44
N GLY A 225 10.23 11.08 7.43
CA GLY A 225 10.91 11.72 8.57
C GLY A 225 9.99 12.37 9.59
N THR A 226 8.68 12.25 9.41
CA THR A 226 7.66 12.78 10.32
C THR A 226 6.57 11.74 10.53
N ASN A 227 6.12 11.58 11.75
CA ASN A 227 4.87 10.87 12.04
C ASN A 227 3.74 11.88 11.85
N LEU A 228 3.17 11.95 10.64
CA LEU A 228 2.12 12.91 10.30
C LEU A 228 0.84 12.72 11.15
N ALA A 229 0.59 11.53 11.67
CA ALA A 229 -0.54 11.28 12.56
C ALA A 229 -0.41 12.06 13.87
N ASP A 230 0.80 12.10 14.46
CA ASP A 230 1.06 12.88 15.67
C ASP A 230 1.16 14.38 15.38
N GLU A 231 1.58 14.76 14.18
CA GLU A 231 1.73 16.14 13.75
C GLU A 231 0.40 16.78 13.32
N LEU A 232 -0.57 16.02 12.81
CA LEU A 232 -1.91 16.55 12.48
C LEU A 232 -2.64 17.11 13.70
N THR A 233 -2.33 16.65 14.90
CA THR A 233 -2.84 17.25 16.15
C THR A 233 -2.12 18.55 16.52
N SER A 234 -0.96 18.83 15.94
CA SER A 234 -0.12 20.01 16.18
C SER A 234 0.04 20.93 14.97
N LEU A 235 -0.38 20.50 13.77
CA LEU A 235 -0.30 21.30 12.56
C LEU A 235 -1.26 22.48 12.60
N ASN A 236 -0.75 23.64 12.26
CA ASN A 236 -1.56 24.81 11.94
C ASN A 236 -2.23 24.56 10.59
N TYR A 237 -3.40 23.96 10.60
CA TYR A 237 -4.26 23.92 9.41
C TYR A 237 -5.33 25.00 9.52
N TYR A 238 -5.71 25.57 8.38
CA TYR A 238 -6.82 26.51 8.28
C TYR A 238 -8.05 25.75 7.76
N THR A 239 -9.23 26.17 8.24
CA THR A 239 -10.48 25.74 7.63
C THR A 239 -10.84 26.74 6.54
N ILE A 240 -10.70 26.33 5.27
CA ILE A 240 -11.18 27.15 4.14
C ILE A 240 -12.70 27.24 4.14
N LEU A 241 -13.22 28.30 3.56
CA LEU A 241 -14.67 28.60 3.56
C LEU A 241 -15.25 28.69 4.98
N SER A 242 -14.42 29.01 5.99
CA SER A 242 -14.88 29.25 7.35
C SER A 242 -15.59 30.63 7.45
N ASP A 243 -16.44 30.79 8.48
CA ASP A 243 -17.17 32.06 8.66
C ASP A 243 -16.25 33.20 9.07
N GLU A 244 -15.03 32.90 9.53
CA GLU A 244 -13.99 33.86 9.88
C GLU A 244 -13.18 34.35 8.67
N GLU A 245 -13.29 33.69 7.51
CA GLU A 245 -12.59 34.16 6.32
C GLU A 245 -13.05 35.55 5.90
N PRO A 246 -12.12 36.48 5.61
CA PRO A 246 -12.50 37.83 5.21
C PRO A 246 -13.19 37.82 3.84
N ALA A 247 -14.20 38.69 3.68
CA ALA A 247 -14.95 38.80 2.43
C ALA A 247 -14.05 39.06 1.20
N SER A 248 -12.88 39.65 1.39
CA SER A 248 -11.88 39.86 0.32
C SER A 248 -11.41 38.56 -0.35
N VAL A 249 -11.44 37.42 0.34
CA VAL A 249 -11.13 36.10 -0.22
C VAL A 249 -12.10 35.73 -1.34
N TYR A 250 -13.37 36.13 -1.23
CA TYR A 250 -14.41 35.81 -2.20
C TYR A 250 -14.54 36.85 -3.32
N THR A 251 -13.86 38.01 -3.22
CA THR A 251 -13.77 38.98 -4.30
C THR A 251 -12.79 38.54 -5.40
N ASN A 252 -11.87 37.65 -5.06
CA ASN A 252 -10.96 37.04 -6.01
C ASN A 252 -11.39 35.61 -6.33
N ALA A 253 -12.10 35.42 -7.44
CA ALA A 253 -12.64 34.14 -7.86
C ALA A 253 -11.58 33.02 -8.02
N ASN A 254 -10.29 33.33 -8.06
CA ASN A 254 -9.22 32.34 -8.17
C ASN A 254 -8.71 31.84 -6.82
N GLN A 255 -9.01 32.53 -5.71
CA GLN A 255 -8.51 32.13 -4.38
C GLN A 255 -9.25 30.93 -3.81
N ARG A 256 -10.55 30.80 -4.08
CA ARG A 256 -11.40 29.70 -3.60
C ARG A 256 -12.08 29.00 -4.78
N SER A 257 -11.25 28.38 -5.63
CA SER A 257 -11.74 27.63 -6.78
C SER A 257 -11.11 26.25 -6.81
N PHE A 258 -11.85 25.27 -7.33
CA PHE A 258 -11.38 23.90 -7.38
C PHE A 258 -12.00 23.12 -8.54
N ARG A 259 -11.35 22.02 -8.93
CA ARG A 259 -11.92 21.03 -9.83
C ARG A 259 -12.68 19.99 -9.03
N ILE A 260 -13.88 19.68 -9.43
CA ILE A 260 -14.71 18.70 -8.71
C ILE A 260 -14.15 17.27 -8.78
N THR A 261 -13.36 16.96 -9.80
CA THR A 261 -12.63 15.68 -9.92
C THR A 261 -11.39 15.61 -9.03
N GLU A 262 -10.96 16.74 -8.49
CA GLU A 262 -9.78 16.88 -7.62
C GLU A 262 -10.16 17.65 -6.36
N PRO A 263 -11.11 17.11 -5.54
CA PRO A 263 -11.57 17.81 -4.35
C PRO A 263 -10.46 17.96 -3.30
N LEU A 264 -9.50 17.05 -3.26
CA LEU A 264 -8.25 17.16 -2.53
C LEU A 264 -7.14 17.56 -3.49
N GLN A 265 -6.78 18.84 -3.44
CA GLN A 265 -5.67 19.39 -4.20
C GLN A 265 -4.37 19.17 -3.44
N ILE A 266 -3.34 18.67 -4.12
CA ILE A 266 -2.02 18.40 -3.54
C ILE A 266 -0.96 18.99 -4.45
N ASN A 267 -0.05 19.76 -3.87
CA ASN A 267 1.13 20.28 -4.55
C ASN A 267 2.30 20.40 -3.59
N MET A 268 3.51 20.48 -4.14
CA MET A 268 4.69 20.84 -3.37
C MET A 268 5.00 22.33 -3.59
N GLU A 269 5.18 23.04 -2.49
CA GLU A 269 5.65 24.42 -2.46
C GLU A 269 7.00 24.45 -1.74
N ASN A 270 8.10 24.47 -2.49
CA ASN A 270 9.45 24.22 -1.97
C ASN A 270 9.50 22.82 -1.26
N ASP A 271 9.92 22.78 0.01
CA ASP A 271 10.00 21.55 0.82
C ASP A 271 8.73 21.29 1.64
N SER A 272 7.61 21.88 1.25
CA SER A 272 6.34 21.73 1.97
C SER A 272 5.27 21.09 1.08
N LEU A 273 4.63 20.06 1.58
CA LEU A 273 3.42 19.50 1.01
C LEU A 273 2.25 20.39 1.39
N HIS A 274 1.56 20.93 0.39
CA HIS A 274 0.38 21.75 0.56
C HIS A 274 -0.85 20.99 0.06
N MET A 275 -1.81 20.79 0.95
CA MET A 275 -3.05 20.06 0.67
C MET A 275 -4.25 20.95 1.00
N ARG A 276 -5.20 21.03 0.07
CA ARG A 276 -6.43 21.79 0.24
C ARG A 276 -7.63 20.93 -0.12
N PHE A 277 -8.52 20.71 0.85
CA PHE A 277 -9.63 19.79 0.71
C PHE A 277 -10.97 20.50 0.61
N TYR A 278 -11.56 20.53 -0.57
CA TYR A 278 -12.89 21.07 -0.84
C TYR A 278 -13.95 19.99 -0.63
N SER A 279 -14.25 19.71 0.62
CA SER A 279 -15.22 18.70 1.00
C SER A 279 -15.85 19.02 2.36
N PRO A 280 -17.17 18.91 2.53
CA PRO A 280 -17.85 19.10 3.82
C PRO A 280 -17.68 17.91 4.78
N VAL A 281 -17.11 16.81 4.32
CA VAL A 281 -16.86 15.62 5.12
C VAL A 281 -15.37 15.34 5.08
N GLY A 282 -14.75 15.12 6.25
CA GLY A 282 -13.36 14.67 6.34
C GLY A 282 -13.18 13.24 5.84
N ILE A 283 -11.95 12.85 5.61
CA ILE A 283 -11.58 11.50 5.19
C ILE A 283 -10.46 10.95 6.06
N LYS A 284 -10.43 9.63 6.21
CA LYS A 284 -9.46 8.95 7.08
C LYS A 284 -8.57 8.01 6.29
N GLU A 285 -7.41 7.68 6.90
CA GLU A 285 -6.49 6.67 6.41
C GLU A 285 -6.06 6.95 4.95
N VAL A 286 -5.54 8.14 4.73
CA VAL A 286 -5.17 8.67 3.41
C VAL A 286 -3.69 8.42 3.15
N THR A 287 -3.36 7.73 2.07
CA THR A 287 -1.99 7.64 1.57
C THR A 287 -1.84 8.56 0.35
N VAL A 288 -0.96 9.53 0.46
CA VAL A 288 -0.51 10.33 -0.66
C VAL A 288 0.56 9.53 -1.40
N MET A 289 0.29 9.19 -2.65
CA MET A 289 1.21 8.51 -3.54
C MET A 289 1.91 9.55 -4.41
N ALA A 290 3.21 9.40 -4.61
CA ALA A 290 4.02 10.29 -5.44
C ALA A 290 4.71 9.54 -6.57
N LYS A 291 4.93 10.21 -7.71
CA LYS A 291 5.68 9.69 -8.84
C LYS A 291 6.42 10.82 -9.54
N SER A 292 7.70 10.66 -9.79
CA SER A 292 8.47 11.53 -10.68
C SER A 292 8.47 11.00 -12.12
N PRO A 293 8.84 11.83 -13.12
CA PRO A 293 8.90 11.40 -14.52
C PRO A 293 9.87 10.24 -14.80
N THR A 294 10.86 10.03 -13.93
CA THR A 294 11.87 8.97 -14.05
C THR A 294 11.45 7.64 -13.44
N MET A 295 10.33 7.61 -12.69
CA MET A 295 9.84 6.42 -12.01
C MET A 295 8.81 5.68 -12.89
N ASP A 296 8.80 4.35 -12.82
CA ASP A 296 7.83 3.53 -13.56
C ASP A 296 6.44 3.54 -12.89
N GLU A 297 6.40 3.53 -11.57
CA GLU A 297 5.15 3.46 -10.79
C GLU A 297 5.13 4.47 -9.64
N TYR A 298 3.95 4.66 -9.03
CA TYR A 298 3.80 5.50 -7.84
C TYR A 298 4.38 4.80 -6.61
N VAL A 299 4.89 5.61 -5.68
CA VAL A 299 5.35 5.16 -4.36
C VAL A 299 4.50 5.76 -3.25
N GLU A 300 4.35 5.06 -2.14
CA GLU A 300 3.75 5.61 -0.92
C GLU A 300 4.67 6.70 -0.37
N PHE A 301 4.18 7.93 -0.35
CA PHE A 301 4.98 9.11 -0.02
C PHE A 301 4.68 9.65 1.38
N VAL A 302 3.39 9.83 1.73
CA VAL A 302 2.93 10.33 3.02
C VAL A 302 1.65 9.60 3.42
N TYR A 303 1.55 9.20 4.68
CA TYR A 303 0.32 8.70 5.28
C TYR A 303 -0.27 9.73 6.25
N ILE A 304 -1.59 9.90 6.20
CA ILE A 304 -2.34 10.87 7.01
C ILE A 304 -3.56 10.16 7.60
N ASP A 305 -3.66 10.12 8.92
CA ASP A 305 -4.77 9.44 9.60
C ASP A 305 -6.13 10.11 9.34
N ASP A 306 -6.17 11.44 9.37
CA ASP A 306 -7.40 12.22 9.23
C ASP A 306 -7.14 13.52 8.49
N ILE A 307 -7.88 13.74 7.42
CA ILE A 307 -7.96 15.04 6.74
C ILE A 307 -9.32 15.66 7.06
N PRO A 308 -9.36 16.71 7.87
CA PRO A 308 -10.61 17.35 8.23
C PRO A 308 -11.37 17.95 7.04
N ALA A 309 -12.68 18.12 7.22
CA ALA A 309 -13.50 18.85 6.26
C ALA A 309 -12.96 20.27 6.02
N PHE A 310 -12.92 20.68 4.76
CA PHE A 310 -12.43 22.00 4.34
C PHE A 310 -11.02 22.36 4.85
N ALA A 311 -10.16 21.37 5.04
CA ALA A 311 -8.81 21.61 5.54
C ALA A 311 -7.89 22.24 4.47
N ASP A 312 -7.07 23.18 4.90
CA ASP A 312 -5.91 23.74 4.19
C ASP A 312 -4.68 23.44 5.06
N ILE A 313 -3.93 22.41 4.68
CA ILE A 313 -2.81 21.83 5.43
C ILE A 313 -1.52 22.16 4.70
N LYS A 314 -0.54 22.70 5.43
CA LYS A 314 0.82 22.87 4.92
C LYS A 314 1.80 22.24 5.89
N THR A 315 2.57 21.27 5.42
CA THR A 315 3.54 20.54 6.25
C THR A 315 4.86 20.37 5.52
N SER A 316 5.96 20.53 6.24
CA SER A 316 7.30 20.33 5.69
C SER A 316 7.57 18.84 5.48
N ILE A 317 8.10 18.48 4.34
CA ILE A 317 8.47 17.12 3.97
C ILE A 317 9.97 17.05 3.76
N LYS A 318 10.64 16.15 4.48
CA LYS A 318 12.06 15.92 4.30
C LYS A 318 12.29 14.83 3.26
N VAL A 319 12.72 15.22 2.07
CA VAL A 319 13.22 14.27 1.07
C VAL A 319 14.63 13.84 1.45
N LEU A 320 14.85 12.53 1.58
CA LEU A 320 16.14 11.96 1.98
C LEU A 320 17.07 11.84 0.77
N GLU A 321 18.38 11.99 0.96
CA GLU A 321 19.39 11.76 -0.11
C GLU A 321 19.28 10.37 -0.73
N LYS A 322 18.94 9.37 0.07
CA LYS A 322 18.67 7.99 -0.34
C LYS A 322 17.45 7.50 0.41
N GLY A 323 16.27 7.83 -0.09
CA GLY A 323 15.01 7.40 0.48
C GLY A 323 14.62 5.99 -0.01
N VAL A 324 14.09 5.18 0.88
CA VAL A 324 13.53 3.87 0.56
C VAL A 324 12.02 3.98 0.63
N TYR A 325 11.32 3.67 -0.46
CA TYR A 325 9.88 3.81 -0.58
C TYR A 325 9.25 2.51 -1.03
N ARG A 326 8.02 2.30 -0.65
CA ARG A 326 7.21 1.19 -1.14
C ARG A 326 6.47 1.61 -2.40
N THR A 327 6.61 0.82 -3.46
CA THR A 327 5.91 1.05 -4.72
C THR A 327 4.46 0.58 -4.65
N GLU A 328 3.65 1.00 -5.61
CA GLU A 328 2.25 0.58 -5.74
C GLU A 328 2.10 -0.94 -5.89
N SER A 329 3.07 -1.60 -6.54
CA SER A 329 3.11 -3.07 -6.66
C SER A 329 3.56 -3.79 -5.38
N GLY A 330 3.91 -3.05 -4.30
CA GLY A 330 4.33 -3.59 -3.01
C GLY A 330 5.83 -3.83 -2.87
N LYS A 331 6.64 -3.53 -3.89
CA LYS A 331 8.09 -3.64 -3.83
C LYS A 331 8.71 -2.48 -3.07
N VAL A 332 9.85 -2.73 -2.44
CA VAL A 332 10.63 -1.69 -1.78
C VAL A 332 11.76 -1.28 -2.71
N GLN A 333 11.83 0.01 -3.04
CA GLN A 333 12.86 0.58 -3.93
C GLN A 333 13.50 1.81 -3.28
N GLN A 334 14.78 2.00 -3.58
CA GLN A 334 15.53 3.16 -3.13
C GLN A 334 15.59 4.20 -4.25
N PHE A 335 15.29 5.44 -3.91
CA PHE A 335 15.38 6.59 -4.82
C PHE A 335 16.29 7.66 -4.23
N SER A 336 17.02 8.35 -5.10
CA SER A 336 17.82 9.51 -4.73
C SER A 336 16.94 10.76 -4.50
N ALA A 337 17.49 11.77 -3.84
CA ALA A 337 16.81 13.06 -3.70
C ALA A 337 16.53 13.74 -5.04
N GLU A 338 17.36 13.49 -6.07
CA GLU A 338 17.15 14.02 -7.42
C GLU A 338 15.94 13.36 -8.10
N GLU A 339 15.80 12.04 -7.98
CA GLU A 339 14.63 11.30 -8.49
C GLU A 339 13.35 11.71 -7.77
N MET A 340 13.43 12.03 -6.47
CA MET A 340 12.30 12.49 -5.64
C MET A 340 12.22 14.02 -5.58
N ASN A 341 12.68 14.73 -6.63
CA ASN A 341 12.63 16.19 -6.67
C ASN A 341 11.20 16.71 -6.51
N PRO A 342 10.90 17.45 -5.44
CA PRO A 342 9.56 17.94 -5.14
C PRO A 342 8.88 18.69 -6.28
N ALA A 343 9.65 19.45 -7.06
CA ALA A 343 9.13 20.25 -8.17
C ALA A 343 8.61 19.41 -9.36
N SER A 344 9.00 18.14 -9.45
CA SER A 344 8.63 17.25 -10.56
C SER A 344 7.62 16.17 -10.18
N LEU A 345 7.26 16.06 -8.89
CA LEU A 345 6.36 15.02 -8.41
C LEU A 345 4.92 15.26 -8.88
N SER A 346 4.30 14.19 -9.35
CA SER A 346 2.86 14.08 -9.51
C SER A 346 2.28 13.26 -8.36
N PHE A 347 1.06 13.61 -7.95
CA PHE A 347 0.42 12.99 -6.79
C PHE A 347 -0.88 12.30 -7.17
N LYS A 348 -1.21 11.22 -6.46
CA LYS A 348 -2.54 10.62 -6.43
C LYS A 348 -2.88 10.17 -5.01
N ILE A 349 -4.15 9.92 -4.75
CA ILE A 349 -4.65 9.50 -3.45
C ILE A 349 -5.02 8.03 -3.49
N ALA A 350 -4.51 7.27 -2.52
CA ALA A 350 -4.99 5.95 -2.16
C ALA A 350 -5.71 6.05 -0.81
N CYS A 351 -7.02 5.81 -0.80
CA CYS A 351 -7.85 5.93 0.39
C CYS A 351 -9.04 4.99 0.26
N LYS A 352 -9.34 4.23 1.31
CA LYS A 352 -10.48 3.30 1.37
C LYS A 352 -11.70 3.87 2.10
N ASP A 353 -11.62 5.11 2.56
CA ASP A 353 -12.75 5.79 3.20
C ASP A 353 -14.00 5.72 2.31
N PRO A 354 -15.15 5.27 2.84
CA PRO A 354 -16.38 5.12 2.05
C PRO A 354 -16.85 6.42 1.39
N TYR A 355 -16.63 7.58 2.04
CA TYR A 355 -16.95 8.87 1.47
C TYR A 355 -16.02 9.20 0.29
N TRP A 356 -14.70 9.00 0.46
CA TRP A 356 -13.73 9.18 -0.62
C TRP A 356 -14.06 8.29 -1.83
N THR A 357 -14.44 7.04 -1.58
CA THR A 357 -14.83 6.09 -2.64
C THR A 357 -15.99 6.62 -3.49
N LYS A 358 -16.90 7.42 -2.91
CA LYS A 358 -17.98 8.06 -3.69
C LYS A 358 -17.46 9.25 -4.51
N ILE A 359 -16.77 10.20 -3.87
CA ILE A 359 -16.36 11.45 -4.55
C ILE A 359 -15.25 11.23 -5.59
N SER A 360 -14.38 10.26 -5.41
CA SER A 360 -13.33 9.89 -6.38
C SER A 360 -13.88 9.30 -7.68
N ARG A 361 -15.14 8.87 -7.72
CA ARG A 361 -15.83 8.36 -8.92
C ARG A 361 -16.37 9.46 -9.81
N ILE A 362 -16.37 10.72 -9.36
CA ILE A 362 -16.91 11.85 -10.12
C ILE A 362 -16.06 12.07 -11.37
N LYS A 363 -16.71 12.12 -12.54
CA LYS A 363 -16.08 12.31 -13.85
C LYS A 363 -16.30 13.70 -14.43
N ALA A 364 -17.18 14.49 -13.82
CA ALA A 364 -17.53 15.81 -14.27
C ALA A 364 -16.32 16.75 -14.23
N LYS A 365 -16.01 17.43 -15.36
CA LYS A 365 -14.79 18.26 -15.52
C LYS A 365 -14.97 19.70 -14.99
N TRP A 366 -15.90 19.90 -14.09
CA TRP A 366 -16.30 21.23 -13.66
C TRP A 366 -15.23 21.92 -12.83
N TYR A 367 -14.89 23.14 -13.24
CA TYR A 367 -14.12 24.08 -12.47
C TYR A 367 -15.06 25.03 -11.74
N ILE A 368 -15.10 24.99 -10.42
CA ILE A 368 -16.01 25.74 -9.56
C ILE A 368 -15.34 27.00 -9.09
N LYS A 369 -16.01 28.16 -9.30
CA LYS A 369 -15.59 29.47 -8.77
C LYS A 369 -16.72 30.10 -7.99
N PHE A 370 -16.38 30.73 -6.88
CA PHE A 370 -17.35 31.53 -6.11
C PHE A 370 -17.24 32.98 -6.53
N VAL A 371 -18.36 33.59 -6.94
CA VAL A 371 -18.37 34.93 -7.52
C VAL A 371 -19.39 35.80 -6.79
N LEU A 372 -18.97 37.00 -6.40
CA LEU A 372 -19.83 37.92 -5.64
C LEU A 372 -20.90 38.60 -6.48
N ASN A 373 -20.69 38.74 -7.76
CA ASN A 373 -21.60 39.41 -8.69
C ASN A 373 -22.15 40.79 -8.22
N GLY A 374 -21.42 41.47 -7.31
CA GLY A 374 -21.67 42.82 -6.89
C GLY A 374 -22.50 43.02 -5.63
N GLY A 375 -23.13 41.96 -5.08
CA GLY A 375 -23.79 42.06 -3.77
C GLY A 375 -22.78 42.22 -2.62
N ASN A 376 -23.16 42.89 -1.54
CA ASN A 376 -22.29 43.09 -0.38
C ASN A 376 -22.49 41.94 0.65
N PRO A 377 -21.50 41.06 0.89
CA PRO A 377 -21.65 39.96 1.80
C PRO A 377 -21.67 40.38 3.30
N VAL A 378 -21.18 41.57 3.64
CA VAL A 378 -21.12 42.06 5.01
C VAL A 378 -22.48 42.68 5.42
N THR A 379 -22.97 43.61 4.60
CA THR A 379 -24.22 44.33 4.91
C THR A 379 -25.48 43.60 4.46
N GLY A 380 -25.36 42.61 3.58
CA GLY A 380 -26.50 41.95 2.95
C GLY A 380 -27.18 42.79 1.87
N THR A 381 -26.59 43.94 1.48
CA THR A 381 -27.15 44.81 0.45
C THR A 381 -27.06 44.16 -0.92
N PRO A 382 -28.18 43.96 -1.65
CA PRO A 382 -28.15 43.38 -2.99
C PRO A 382 -27.64 44.39 -4.03
N TYR A 383 -27.08 43.88 -5.11
CA TYR A 383 -26.81 44.62 -6.33
C TYR A 383 -27.54 43.95 -7.48
N LYS A 384 -28.54 44.66 -8.03
CA LYS A 384 -29.45 44.06 -9.04
C LYS A 384 -30.09 42.78 -8.47
N ASN A 385 -29.93 41.64 -9.16
CA ASN A 385 -30.46 40.34 -8.75
C ASN A 385 -29.50 39.51 -7.91
N TRP A 386 -28.40 40.08 -7.39
CA TRP A 386 -27.37 39.33 -6.68
C TRP A 386 -27.21 39.77 -5.24
N LEU A 387 -27.10 38.81 -4.34
CA LEU A 387 -26.56 38.99 -2.98
C LEU A 387 -25.06 38.68 -2.96
N GLY A 388 -24.35 39.26 -2.00
CA GLY A 388 -22.97 38.86 -1.75
C GLY A 388 -22.93 37.42 -1.19
N ILE A 389 -22.21 36.54 -1.86
CA ILE A 389 -22.05 35.15 -1.40
C ILE A 389 -21.25 35.14 -0.09
N ARG A 390 -21.67 34.33 0.88
CA ARG A 390 -20.98 34.11 2.16
C ARG A 390 -20.38 32.71 2.25
N PRO A 391 -19.42 32.48 3.17
CA PRO A 391 -18.78 31.16 3.33
C PRO A 391 -19.77 29.99 3.43
N VAL A 392 -20.84 30.16 4.19
CA VAL A 392 -21.88 29.14 4.33
C VAL A 392 -22.49 28.72 2.99
N HIS A 393 -22.73 29.67 2.09
CA HIS A 393 -23.28 29.38 0.75
C HIS A 393 -22.22 28.65 -0.13
N CYS A 394 -20.94 28.99 0.04
CA CYS A 394 -19.84 28.30 -0.64
C CYS A 394 -19.74 26.85 -0.17
N ARG A 395 -19.81 26.59 1.13
CA ARG A 395 -19.79 25.22 1.69
C ARG A 395 -20.96 24.39 1.16
N GLU A 396 -22.16 24.96 1.15
CA GLU A 396 -23.34 24.28 0.60
C GLU A 396 -23.24 24.06 -0.90
N ALA A 397 -22.66 25.00 -1.65
CA ALA A 397 -22.42 24.79 -3.08
C ALA A 397 -21.42 23.65 -3.34
N VAL A 398 -20.35 23.53 -2.54
CA VAL A 398 -19.44 22.38 -2.60
C VAL A 398 -20.22 21.08 -2.42
N ALA A 399 -21.04 20.99 -1.36
CA ALA A 399 -21.86 19.82 -1.08
C ALA A 399 -22.79 19.47 -2.25
N LEU A 400 -23.49 20.49 -2.77
CA LEU A 400 -24.44 20.35 -3.87
C LEU A 400 -23.76 19.82 -5.14
N TYR A 401 -22.63 20.41 -5.54
CA TYR A 401 -21.94 20.00 -6.76
C TYR A 401 -21.26 18.65 -6.64
N LEU A 402 -20.74 18.28 -5.47
CA LEU A 402 -20.28 16.89 -5.22
C LEU A 402 -21.42 15.89 -5.38
N ASN A 403 -22.61 16.22 -4.86
CA ASN A 403 -23.80 15.38 -5.02
C ASN A 403 -24.24 15.26 -6.48
N ILE A 404 -24.32 16.37 -7.23
CA ILE A 404 -24.75 16.35 -8.64
C ILE A 404 -23.70 15.64 -9.49
N GLY A 405 -22.41 15.89 -9.26
CA GLY A 405 -21.34 15.19 -9.96
C GLY A 405 -21.37 13.69 -9.72
N TYR A 406 -21.59 13.26 -8.47
CA TYR A 406 -21.76 11.86 -8.12
C TYR A 406 -23.03 11.27 -8.75
N MET A 407 -24.15 12.00 -8.72
CA MET A 407 -25.40 11.58 -9.37
C MET A 407 -25.18 11.22 -10.83
N CYS A 408 -24.38 12.00 -11.58
CA CYS A 408 -24.08 11.72 -12.99
C CYS A 408 -23.32 10.38 -13.17
N THR A 409 -22.60 9.89 -12.17
CA THR A 409 -21.90 8.59 -12.24
C THR A 409 -22.81 7.38 -12.02
N LEU A 410 -24.04 7.59 -11.53
CA LEU A 410 -24.95 6.51 -11.19
C LEU A 410 -25.66 5.97 -12.44
N GLU A 411 -25.49 4.69 -12.71
CA GLU A 411 -26.15 4.03 -13.84
C GLU A 411 -27.68 4.20 -13.79
N ARG A 412 -28.29 4.10 -12.61
CA ARG A 412 -29.73 4.28 -12.43
C ARG A 412 -30.21 5.69 -12.80
N PHE A 413 -29.35 6.73 -12.67
CA PHE A 413 -29.69 8.08 -13.15
C PHE A 413 -29.58 8.13 -14.68
N GLN A 414 -28.56 7.55 -15.25
CA GLN A 414 -28.41 7.45 -16.71
C GLN A 414 -29.60 6.72 -17.33
N GLN A 415 -30.00 5.59 -16.77
CA GLN A 415 -31.18 4.84 -17.22
C GLN A 415 -32.47 5.68 -17.10
N ARG A 416 -32.65 6.42 -15.98
CA ARG A 416 -33.80 7.32 -15.85
C ARG A 416 -33.82 8.38 -16.95
N VAL A 417 -32.69 9.01 -17.25
CA VAL A 417 -32.61 10.04 -18.31
C VAL A 417 -33.03 9.44 -19.65
N LEU A 418 -32.61 8.19 -19.97
CA LEU A 418 -32.99 7.50 -21.18
C LEU A 418 -34.52 7.30 -21.28
N THR A 419 -35.26 7.10 -20.19
CA THR A 419 -36.71 6.96 -20.21
C THR A 419 -37.45 8.22 -20.68
N PHE A 420 -36.77 9.37 -20.74
CA PHE A 420 -37.30 10.64 -21.23
C PHE A 420 -37.04 10.88 -22.74
N GLN A 421 -36.53 9.89 -23.46
CA GLN A 421 -36.32 9.99 -24.90
C GLN A 421 -37.64 10.36 -25.60
N GLY A 422 -37.60 11.34 -26.51
CA GLY A 422 -38.75 11.86 -27.20
C GLY A 422 -39.61 12.85 -26.40
N THR A 423 -39.40 12.98 -25.08
CA THR A 423 -40.14 13.94 -24.23
C THR A 423 -39.33 15.18 -23.88
N LEU A 424 -37.98 15.08 -23.90
CA LEU A 424 -37.09 16.23 -23.75
C LEU A 424 -36.90 16.91 -25.11
N LEU A 425 -37.25 18.19 -25.17
CA LEU A 425 -37.22 19.00 -26.37
C LEU A 425 -36.25 20.17 -26.22
N ASP A 426 -35.54 20.49 -27.29
CA ASP A 426 -34.64 21.64 -27.38
C ASP A 426 -35.36 23.00 -27.49
N ASN A 427 -34.63 24.07 -27.74
CA ASN A 427 -35.16 25.42 -27.90
C ASN A 427 -36.10 25.57 -29.09
N ASN A 428 -35.99 24.71 -30.09
CA ASN A 428 -36.79 24.67 -31.33
C ASN A 428 -37.87 23.60 -31.29
N LYS A 429 -38.10 22.95 -30.15
CA LYS A 429 -39.05 21.83 -29.95
C LYS A 429 -38.68 20.53 -30.63
N ASN A 430 -37.41 20.37 -31.06
CA ASN A 430 -36.92 19.09 -31.55
C ASN A 430 -36.56 18.17 -30.39
N ALA A 431 -36.71 16.86 -30.59
CA ALA A 431 -36.36 15.88 -29.60
C ALA A 431 -34.85 15.88 -29.32
N ILE A 432 -34.47 15.91 -28.03
CA ILE A 432 -33.08 15.80 -27.58
C ILE A 432 -32.68 14.34 -27.53
N ASP A 433 -31.47 14.03 -28.01
CA ASP A 433 -30.84 12.73 -27.80
C ASP A 433 -30.44 12.60 -26.28
N THR A 434 -31.27 11.85 -25.55
CA THR A 434 -31.08 11.67 -24.09
C THR A 434 -29.81 10.91 -23.73
N SER A 435 -29.27 10.09 -24.65
CA SER A 435 -28.04 9.35 -24.44
C SER A 435 -26.81 10.26 -24.26
N LYS A 436 -26.90 11.51 -24.73
CA LYS A 436 -25.81 12.50 -24.66
C LYS A 436 -25.93 13.48 -23.48
N ILE A 437 -27.05 13.49 -22.76
CA ILE A 437 -27.27 14.51 -21.70
C ILE A 437 -26.24 14.41 -20.59
N ILE A 438 -25.99 13.21 -20.06
CA ILE A 438 -25.02 13.02 -18.98
C ILE A 438 -23.62 13.42 -19.42
N SER A 439 -23.16 12.95 -20.59
CA SER A 439 -21.86 13.33 -21.13
C SER A 439 -21.72 14.84 -21.37
N ARG A 440 -22.79 15.50 -21.82
CA ARG A 440 -22.80 16.96 -21.97
C ARG A 440 -22.69 17.67 -20.63
N LEU A 441 -23.40 17.21 -19.60
CA LEU A 441 -23.27 17.73 -18.22
C LEU A 441 -21.81 17.57 -17.72
N GLU A 442 -21.27 16.37 -17.79
CA GLU A 442 -19.91 16.07 -17.32
C GLU A 442 -18.84 16.90 -18.03
N ASN A 443 -19.05 17.26 -19.30
CA ASN A 443 -18.10 18.04 -20.10
C ASN A 443 -18.33 19.57 -20.05
N LEU A 444 -19.25 20.09 -19.25
CA LEU A 444 -19.31 21.53 -19.00
C LEU A 444 -17.97 22.01 -18.41
N SER A 445 -17.55 23.21 -18.78
CA SER A 445 -16.26 23.77 -18.33
C SER A 445 -16.25 24.14 -16.85
N GLY A 446 -17.41 24.19 -16.20
CA GLY A 446 -17.60 24.51 -14.81
C GLY A 446 -18.56 25.66 -14.57
N PHE A 447 -18.59 26.15 -13.34
CA PHE A 447 -19.62 27.09 -12.88
C PHE A 447 -19.01 28.27 -12.12
N ASP A 448 -19.51 29.46 -12.43
CA ASP A 448 -19.32 30.70 -11.67
C ASP A 448 -20.55 30.87 -10.77
N ILE A 449 -20.39 30.49 -9.49
CA ILE A 449 -21.48 30.31 -8.54
C ILE A 449 -21.78 31.64 -7.82
N GLY A 450 -23.03 32.07 -7.85
CA GLY A 450 -23.51 33.27 -7.16
C GLY A 450 -24.78 33.02 -6.33
N LEU A 451 -25.06 33.95 -5.42
CA LEU A 451 -26.26 33.95 -4.61
C LEU A 451 -27.27 34.94 -5.19
N VAL A 452 -28.46 34.47 -5.54
CA VAL A 452 -29.52 35.32 -6.14
C VAL A 452 -30.39 35.99 -5.05
N TYR A 453 -30.71 37.25 -5.28
CA TYR A 453 -31.61 38.02 -4.44
C TYR A 453 -33.06 37.80 -4.85
N ALA A 454 -33.78 36.99 -4.08
CA ALA A 454 -35.17 36.63 -4.38
C ALA A 454 -36.16 37.79 -4.20
N GLY A 455 -35.77 38.90 -3.52
CA GLY A 455 -36.63 40.09 -3.31
C GLY A 455 -37.06 40.77 -4.61
N ASN A 456 -36.38 40.54 -5.73
CA ASN A 456 -36.78 41.05 -7.04
C ASN A 456 -37.66 40.06 -7.84
N GLY A 457 -38.16 39.02 -7.21
CA GLY A 457 -38.99 38.00 -7.88
C GLY A 457 -38.19 37.00 -8.75
N VAL A 458 -36.86 37.05 -8.67
CA VAL A 458 -35.94 36.13 -9.39
C VAL A 458 -35.33 35.18 -8.38
N ILE A 459 -35.47 33.88 -8.60
CA ILE A 459 -34.96 32.84 -7.69
C ILE A 459 -33.79 32.03 -8.25
N GLY A 460 -33.48 32.24 -9.53
CA GLY A 460 -32.33 31.61 -10.21
C GLY A 460 -31.87 32.42 -11.42
N LEU A 461 -30.59 32.30 -11.74
CA LEU A 461 -29.93 32.90 -12.91
C LEU A 461 -28.88 31.96 -13.47
N GLY A 462 -29.16 31.37 -14.62
CA GLY A 462 -28.28 30.41 -15.26
C GLY A 462 -27.95 30.78 -16.71
N GLY A 463 -26.85 30.26 -17.22
CA GLY A 463 -26.42 30.38 -18.62
C GLY A 463 -24.92 30.47 -18.81
N GLY A 464 -24.41 29.74 -19.78
CA GLY A 464 -22.98 29.60 -19.95
C GLY A 464 -22.33 29.02 -18.69
N ARG A 465 -21.42 29.76 -18.09
CA ARG A 465 -20.81 29.37 -16.80
C ARG A 465 -21.57 29.91 -15.58
N THR A 466 -22.39 30.95 -15.76
CA THR A 466 -23.14 31.52 -14.63
C THR A 466 -24.16 30.56 -14.09
N TRP A 467 -24.07 30.26 -12.80
CA TRP A 467 -25.07 29.50 -12.08
C TRP A 467 -25.34 30.18 -10.75
N GLY A 468 -26.53 30.70 -10.61
CA GLY A 468 -26.96 31.37 -9.39
C GLY A 468 -28.31 30.86 -8.95
N VAL A 469 -28.48 30.65 -7.64
CA VAL A 469 -29.73 30.28 -7.04
C VAL A 469 -29.91 31.07 -5.74
N TYR A 470 -31.18 31.21 -5.28
CA TYR A 470 -31.47 31.89 -4.02
C TYR A 470 -31.09 31.01 -2.83
N GLN A 471 -31.01 31.63 -1.64
CA GLN A 471 -30.52 30.99 -0.42
C GLN A 471 -31.20 29.66 -0.09
N LYS A 472 -32.52 29.56 -0.26
CA LYS A 472 -33.25 28.33 0.06
C LYS A 472 -32.78 27.13 -0.78
N SER A 473 -32.33 27.34 -2.02
CA SER A 473 -31.81 26.26 -2.84
C SER A 473 -30.56 25.65 -2.23
N PHE A 474 -29.65 26.42 -1.65
CA PHE A 474 -28.52 25.91 -0.92
C PHE A 474 -28.90 25.16 0.36
N LEU A 475 -29.86 25.71 1.14
CA LEU A 475 -30.21 25.18 2.46
C LEU A 475 -31.13 23.94 2.40
N TYR A 476 -31.96 23.81 1.36
CA TYR A 476 -33.01 22.82 1.30
C TYR A 476 -32.87 21.82 0.18
N HIS A 477 -31.71 21.78 -0.54
CA HIS A 477 -31.51 20.79 -1.59
C HIS A 477 -31.56 19.35 -1.07
N TYR A 478 -31.28 19.13 0.21
CA TYR A 478 -31.33 17.81 0.85
C TYR A 478 -32.75 17.22 0.95
N ASN A 479 -33.78 18.03 0.96
CA ASN A 479 -35.17 17.60 1.11
C ASN A 479 -36.12 18.28 0.12
N ASN A 480 -35.60 19.06 -0.81
CA ASN A 480 -36.36 19.78 -1.86
C ASN A 480 -37.55 20.59 -1.31
N ARG A 481 -37.38 21.20 -0.17
CA ARG A 481 -38.41 22.11 0.35
C ARG A 481 -38.62 23.30 -0.61
N ASP A 482 -39.87 23.72 -0.80
CA ASP A 482 -40.23 24.86 -1.64
C ASP A 482 -39.76 24.79 -3.10
N GLY A 483 -39.58 23.58 -3.64
CA GLY A 483 -39.14 23.38 -5.01
C GLY A 483 -37.66 23.73 -5.28
N CYS A 484 -36.84 23.76 -4.24
CA CYS A 484 -35.44 24.20 -4.32
C CYS A 484 -34.60 23.43 -5.34
N CYS A 485 -34.77 22.09 -5.42
CA CYS A 485 -34.06 21.28 -6.42
C CYS A 485 -34.54 21.57 -7.84
N THR A 486 -35.82 21.90 -8.05
CA THR A 486 -36.31 22.29 -9.38
C THR A 486 -35.57 23.54 -9.88
N THR A 487 -35.38 24.56 -9.02
CA THR A 487 -34.58 25.76 -9.37
C THR A 487 -33.15 25.39 -9.74
N ILE A 488 -32.51 24.51 -8.96
CA ILE A 488 -31.15 24.05 -9.20
C ILE A 488 -31.00 23.46 -10.61
N PHE A 489 -31.88 22.52 -10.96
CA PHE A 489 -31.81 21.82 -12.26
C PHE A 489 -32.36 22.67 -13.43
N HIS A 490 -33.20 23.65 -13.16
CA HIS A 490 -33.61 24.67 -14.13
C HIS A 490 -32.38 25.50 -14.59
N GLU A 491 -31.59 26.01 -13.63
CA GLU A 491 -30.41 26.81 -13.95
C GLU A 491 -29.31 25.96 -14.63
N LEU A 492 -29.19 24.69 -14.26
CA LEU A 492 -28.31 23.75 -14.99
C LEU A 492 -28.77 23.54 -16.44
N GLY A 493 -30.09 23.56 -16.69
CA GLY A 493 -30.63 23.54 -18.05
C GLY A 493 -30.16 24.74 -18.88
N HIS A 494 -30.13 25.92 -18.30
CA HIS A 494 -29.56 27.13 -18.92
C HIS A 494 -28.06 27.01 -19.18
N CYS A 495 -27.31 26.42 -18.27
CA CYS A 495 -25.88 26.16 -18.44
C CYS A 495 -25.60 25.18 -19.59
N LEU A 496 -26.53 24.27 -19.89
CA LEU A 496 -26.49 23.40 -21.06
C LEU A 496 -26.87 24.12 -22.38
N GLY A 497 -27.23 25.40 -22.36
CA GLY A 497 -27.59 26.21 -23.51
C GLY A 497 -29.08 26.21 -23.86
N TYR A 498 -29.93 25.72 -22.95
CA TYR A 498 -31.37 25.71 -23.16
C TYR A 498 -32.03 26.96 -22.58
N ASN A 499 -33.01 27.53 -23.33
CA ASN A 499 -33.82 28.64 -22.87
C ASN A 499 -35.21 28.17 -22.40
N HIS A 500 -36.06 29.08 -22.01
CA HIS A 500 -37.41 28.77 -21.49
C HIS A 500 -38.37 28.12 -22.51
N ASN A 501 -38.02 28.07 -23.79
CA ASN A 501 -38.75 27.31 -24.78
C ASN A 501 -38.46 25.80 -24.69
N SER A 502 -37.32 25.41 -24.11
CA SER A 502 -36.94 24.01 -23.98
C SER A 502 -37.65 23.36 -22.78
N THR A 503 -37.86 22.05 -22.85
CA THR A 503 -38.32 21.26 -21.69
C THR A 503 -37.19 20.94 -20.72
N MET A 504 -35.96 21.35 -21.05
CA MET A 504 -34.78 21.20 -20.16
C MET A 504 -34.77 22.19 -19.01
N THR A 505 -35.47 23.31 -19.10
CA THR A 505 -35.53 24.31 -18.06
C THR A 505 -36.74 24.16 -17.15
N TYR A 506 -37.83 23.58 -17.64
CA TYR A 506 -39.05 23.35 -16.85
C TYR A 506 -39.56 21.89 -16.95
N GLY A 507 -40.56 21.57 -16.14
CA GLY A 507 -41.42 20.40 -16.27
C GLY A 507 -40.67 19.07 -16.40
N LYS A 508 -40.39 18.65 -17.63
CA LYS A 508 -39.91 17.29 -17.88
C LYS A 508 -38.53 17.01 -17.32
N TRP A 509 -37.54 17.90 -17.54
CA TRP A 509 -36.17 17.69 -17.02
C TRP A 509 -36.07 18.16 -15.58
N ALA A 510 -36.20 19.49 -15.32
CA ALA A 510 -35.87 20.07 -14.03
C ALA A 510 -36.70 19.46 -12.90
N SER A 511 -38.04 19.45 -13.02
CA SER A 511 -38.90 18.92 -11.96
C SER A 511 -39.22 17.44 -12.11
N GLY A 512 -39.38 16.91 -13.35
CA GLY A 512 -39.83 15.54 -13.58
C GLY A 512 -38.71 14.49 -13.58
N CYS A 513 -37.55 14.81 -14.10
CA CYS A 513 -36.41 13.88 -14.21
C CYS A 513 -35.39 14.08 -13.09
N ALA A 514 -34.67 15.20 -13.11
CA ALA A 514 -33.50 15.41 -12.28
C ALA A 514 -33.85 15.68 -10.81
N ASP A 515 -34.81 16.58 -10.53
CA ASP A 515 -35.29 16.89 -9.18
C ASP A 515 -35.83 15.64 -8.45
N VAL A 516 -36.77 14.92 -9.11
CA VAL A 516 -37.35 13.70 -8.53
C VAL A 516 -36.30 12.65 -8.23
N PHE A 517 -35.32 12.49 -9.13
CA PHE A 517 -34.23 11.55 -8.89
C PHE A 517 -33.36 12.01 -7.71
N TYR A 518 -32.94 13.27 -7.69
CA TYR A 518 -32.06 13.82 -6.66
C TYR A 518 -32.67 13.63 -5.27
N LYS A 519 -33.91 14.11 -5.06
CA LYS A 519 -34.56 14.03 -3.73
C LYS A 519 -34.85 12.61 -3.26
N ASN A 520 -35.20 11.70 -4.19
CA ASN A 520 -35.53 10.32 -3.84
C ASN A 520 -34.28 9.45 -3.55
N ASN A 521 -33.11 9.92 -3.93
CA ASN A 521 -31.85 9.20 -3.75
C ASN A 521 -30.84 9.96 -2.89
N ILE A 522 -31.26 11.00 -2.20
CA ILE A 522 -30.35 11.86 -1.40
C ILE A 522 -29.57 11.08 -0.34
N SER A 523 -30.18 10.05 0.27
CA SER A 523 -29.52 9.19 1.27
C SER A 523 -28.27 8.49 0.74
N ASP A 524 -28.17 8.27 -0.57
CA ASP A 524 -27.06 7.59 -1.19
C ASP A 524 -25.93 8.53 -1.62
N PHE A 525 -26.21 9.83 -1.62
CA PHE A 525 -25.26 10.83 -2.08
C PHE A 525 -24.15 11.09 -1.04
N PRO A 526 -23.00 11.61 -1.48
CA PRO A 526 -21.88 11.92 -0.58
C PRO A 526 -22.28 12.81 0.59
N VAL A 527 -23.06 13.87 0.33
CA VAL A 527 -23.51 14.81 1.35
C VAL A 527 -25.05 14.75 1.43
N ASN A 528 -25.56 14.01 2.38
CA ASN A 528 -26.98 13.62 2.42
C ASN A 528 -27.82 14.34 3.47
N SER A 529 -27.24 15.24 4.25
CA SER A 529 -27.95 15.97 5.29
C SER A 529 -27.37 17.35 5.55
N HIS A 530 -28.22 18.34 5.80
CA HIS A 530 -27.82 19.69 6.22
C HIS A 530 -27.09 19.68 7.59
N THR A 531 -27.27 18.65 8.41
CA THR A 531 -26.61 18.53 9.71
C THR A 531 -25.10 18.38 9.59
N ILE A 532 -24.59 17.87 8.45
CA ILE A 532 -23.15 17.76 8.18
C ILE A 532 -22.48 19.15 8.22
N LEU A 533 -23.13 20.16 7.62
CA LEU A 533 -22.60 21.53 7.57
C LEU A 533 -23.16 22.45 8.66
N ASN A 534 -24.21 21.99 9.35
CA ASN A 534 -24.93 22.77 10.36
C ASN A 534 -25.36 24.18 9.88
N SER A 535 -25.63 24.30 8.57
CA SER A 535 -25.84 25.59 7.90
C SER A 535 -27.06 26.34 8.41
N ARG A 536 -28.12 25.62 8.85
CA ARG A 536 -29.35 26.23 9.35
C ARG A 536 -29.17 26.99 10.66
N ASN A 537 -28.17 26.61 11.44
CA ASN A 537 -27.87 27.26 12.73
C ASN A 537 -26.79 28.34 12.60
N ASN A 538 -26.33 28.60 11.36
CA ASN A 538 -25.30 29.59 11.12
C ASN A 538 -25.87 31.01 11.19
N PRO A 539 -25.33 31.91 12.05
CA PRO A 539 -25.82 33.27 12.18
C PRO A 539 -25.53 34.17 10.96
N ASN A 540 -24.63 33.72 10.06
CA ASN A 540 -24.23 34.45 8.85
C ASN A 540 -25.12 34.13 7.63
N ILE A 541 -26.21 33.39 7.80
CA ILE A 541 -27.23 33.21 6.77
C ILE A 541 -28.13 34.44 6.71
N TYR A 542 -28.43 34.89 5.49
CA TYR A 542 -29.36 36.01 5.27
C TYR A 542 -30.80 35.67 5.65
#